data_20e91176b40cf28b30eacc63beb6e0a8
#
_entry.id   20e91176b40cf28b30eacc63beb6e0a8
#
_cell.length_a   1.000
_cell.length_b   1.000
_cell.length_c   1.000
_cell.angle_alpha   90.00
_cell.angle_beta   90.00
_cell.angle_gamma   90.00
#
_symmetry.space_group_name_H-M   'P 1'
#
loop_
_entity.id
_entity.type
_entity.pdbx_description
1 polymer ?
#
loop_
_entity_poly.entity_id
_entity_poly.type
_entity_poly.pdbx_seq_one_letter_code
_entity_poly.pdbx_strand_id
1 'polypeptide(L)'
;YTMDLENRIVEKITNHPSIDTSPSYSPDGKYICFNSDRSGYQQIYVMNSDGSKVKRISFGNGIYGTPVWSPRGDLIAFTKLHKGKFYIGVMRTDGSGERLLTENYYQEAPSWSPNGRVLIFYRETKTNDKGEGFSAKLWSIDLTGYNERLIKTPSDGSDPSWSSLLSN
;
A
#
# COMPACT_ATOMS: atom_id res chain seq x y z
N TYR A 1 10.10 9.05 10.95
CA TYR A 1 10.50 10.46 10.91
C TYR A 1 9.58 11.22 9.98
N THR A 2 9.32 12.50 10.29
CA THR A 2 8.75 13.51 9.40
C THR A 2 9.79 14.58 9.12
N MET A 3 9.66 15.28 8.00
CA MET A 3 10.49 16.42 7.66
C MET A 3 9.60 17.57 7.19
N ASP A 4 9.74 18.72 7.81
CA ASP A 4 9.17 19.96 7.29
C ASP A 4 9.96 20.39 6.06
N LEU A 5 9.28 20.59 4.93
CA LEU A 5 9.93 20.90 3.65
C LEU A 5 10.41 22.35 3.54
N GLU A 6 9.84 23.28 4.31
CA GLU A 6 10.21 24.70 4.28
C GLU A 6 11.48 24.94 5.08
N ASN A 7 11.53 24.49 6.32
CA ASN A 7 12.65 24.73 7.22
C ASN A 7 13.60 23.53 7.37
N ARG A 8 13.28 22.37 6.75
CA ARG A 8 14.05 21.10 6.76
C ARG A 8 14.28 20.52 8.16
N ILE A 9 13.39 20.81 9.10
CA ILE A 9 13.42 20.21 10.42
C ILE A 9 12.94 18.77 10.34
N VAL A 10 13.74 17.84 10.86
CA VAL A 10 13.44 16.40 10.92
C VAL A 10 13.04 16.03 12.33
N GLU A 11 11.87 15.42 12.49
CA GLU A 11 11.37 14.95 13.78
C GLU A 11 11.15 13.44 13.77
N LYS A 12 11.55 12.79 14.86
CA LYS A 12 11.27 11.37 15.08
C LYS A 12 9.90 11.22 15.72
N ILE A 13 8.93 10.67 14.98
CA ILE A 13 7.52 10.52 15.42
C ILE A 13 7.19 9.13 15.98
N THR A 14 8.03 8.11 15.78
CA THR A 14 7.87 6.80 16.41
C THR A 14 9.08 6.49 17.30
N ASN A 15 8.84 5.94 18.49
CA ASN A 15 9.89 5.57 19.44
C ASN A 15 9.69 4.12 19.94
N HIS A 16 9.61 3.19 19.00
CA HIS A 16 9.51 1.75 19.27
C HIS A 16 10.75 1.06 18.68
N PRO A 17 11.29 -0.02 19.28
CA PRO A 17 12.45 -0.75 18.75
C PRO A 17 12.15 -1.54 17.47
N SER A 18 10.90 -1.70 17.11
CA SER A 18 10.46 -2.39 15.90
C SER A 18 10.76 -1.61 14.63
N ILE A 19 10.75 -2.33 13.52
CA ILE A 19 10.89 -1.75 12.18
C ILE A 19 9.57 -1.13 11.75
N ASP A 20 9.55 0.19 11.60
CA ASP A 20 8.43 0.96 11.05
C ASP A 20 8.75 1.41 9.62
N THR A 21 7.91 1.07 8.64
CA THR A 21 8.14 1.34 7.21
C THR A 21 6.86 1.77 6.48
N SER A 22 7.03 2.19 5.22
CA SER A 22 5.94 2.46 4.28
C SER A 22 4.85 3.40 4.84
N PRO A 23 5.21 4.60 5.33
CA PRO A 23 4.23 5.53 5.85
C PRO A 23 3.39 6.15 4.72
N SER A 24 2.10 6.37 4.99
CA SER A 24 1.19 7.10 4.12
C SER A 24 0.28 7.99 4.95
N TYR A 25 0.24 9.29 4.62
CA TYR A 25 -0.66 10.25 5.27
C TYR A 25 -2.11 10.05 4.82
N SER A 26 -3.04 10.29 5.76
CA SER A 26 -4.45 10.53 5.39
C SER A 26 -4.55 11.82 4.55
N PRO A 27 -5.57 11.95 3.67
CA PRO A 27 -5.70 13.12 2.80
C PRO A 27 -5.93 14.45 3.55
N ASP A 28 -6.40 14.39 4.80
CA ASP A 28 -6.55 15.54 5.67
C ASP A 28 -5.31 15.85 6.53
N GLY A 29 -4.24 15.05 6.38
CA GLY A 29 -2.97 15.20 7.09
C GLY A 29 -2.99 14.86 8.58
N LYS A 30 -4.12 14.35 9.12
CA LYS A 30 -4.26 14.13 10.57
C LYS A 30 -3.73 12.79 11.04
N TYR A 31 -3.64 11.81 10.14
CA TYR A 31 -3.25 10.45 10.47
C TYR A 31 -2.16 9.95 9.53
N ILE A 32 -1.42 8.93 9.99
CA ILE A 32 -0.45 8.19 9.20
C ILE A 32 -0.76 6.71 9.36
N CYS A 33 -0.92 5.97 8.25
CA CYS A 33 -0.85 4.52 8.27
C CYS A 33 0.57 4.07 7.93
N PHE A 34 1.01 2.96 8.51
CA PHE A 34 2.36 2.44 8.31
C PHE A 34 2.45 0.95 8.65
N ASN A 35 3.52 0.31 8.21
CA ASN A 35 3.88 -1.04 8.60
C ASN A 35 4.68 -1.06 9.88
N SER A 36 4.44 -2.08 10.71
CA SER A 36 5.31 -2.38 11.86
C SER A 36 5.27 -3.86 12.21
N ASP A 37 6.41 -4.39 12.65
CA ASP A 37 6.54 -5.75 13.19
C ASP A 37 6.41 -5.82 14.72
N ARG A 38 5.99 -4.73 15.36
CA ARG A 38 5.86 -4.62 16.85
C ARG A 38 4.94 -5.66 17.51
N SER A 39 4.12 -6.34 16.73
CA SER A 39 3.26 -7.45 17.19
C SER A 39 3.76 -8.83 16.76
N GLY A 40 5.05 -8.94 16.38
CA GLY A 40 5.72 -10.19 15.97
C GLY A 40 5.84 -10.36 14.46
N TYR A 41 4.88 -9.90 13.68
CA TYR A 41 4.89 -9.90 12.21
C TYR A 41 4.47 -8.54 11.68
N GLN A 42 4.88 -8.24 10.43
CA GLN A 42 4.49 -7.01 9.75
C GLN A 42 2.97 -6.89 9.67
N GLN A 43 2.45 -5.82 10.25
CA GLN A 43 1.03 -5.48 10.31
C GLN A 43 0.84 -4.00 10.01
N ILE A 44 -0.40 -3.60 9.72
CA ILE A 44 -0.74 -2.22 9.45
C ILE A 44 -1.19 -1.54 10.75
N TYR A 45 -0.61 -0.38 10.99
CA TYR A 45 -0.93 0.50 12.11
C TYR A 45 -1.39 1.86 11.59
N VAL A 46 -2.18 2.55 12.40
CA VAL A 46 -2.55 3.94 12.22
C VAL A 46 -2.19 4.70 13.48
N MET A 47 -1.70 5.92 13.32
CA MET A 47 -1.40 6.86 14.39
C MET A 47 -1.84 8.27 14.01
N ASN A 48 -1.92 9.18 14.97
CA ASN A 48 -2.00 10.60 14.68
C ASN A 48 -0.72 11.08 13.98
N SER A 49 -0.80 12.17 13.23
CA SER A 49 0.37 12.71 12.50
C SER A 49 1.51 13.18 13.40
N ASP A 50 1.22 13.43 14.69
CA ASP A 50 2.22 13.73 15.72
C ASP A 50 2.90 12.47 16.33
N GLY A 51 2.57 11.26 15.83
CA GLY A 51 3.07 9.98 16.32
C GLY A 51 2.33 9.40 17.52
N SER A 52 1.33 10.10 18.05
CA SER A 52 0.52 9.62 19.17
C SER A 52 -0.57 8.63 18.75
N LYS A 53 -1.17 7.93 19.71
CA LYS A 53 -2.32 7.01 19.54
C LYS A 53 -2.09 5.89 18.51
N VAL A 54 -0.90 5.30 18.50
CA VAL A 54 -0.59 4.17 17.62
C VAL A 54 -1.53 2.99 17.88
N LYS A 55 -2.23 2.54 16.85
CA LYS A 55 -3.20 1.44 16.91
C LYS A 55 -3.01 0.50 15.73
N ARG A 56 -2.95 -0.81 15.99
CA ARG A 56 -3.01 -1.85 14.95
C ARG A 56 -4.41 -1.91 14.36
N ILE A 57 -4.49 -2.05 13.02
CA ILE A 57 -5.76 -2.16 12.29
C ILE A 57 -5.88 -3.43 11.44
N SER A 58 -4.80 -4.18 11.19
CA SER A 58 -4.84 -5.47 10.50
C SER A 58 -4.79 -6.63 11.49
N PHE A 59 -5.77 -7.55 11.43
CA PHE A 59 -5.91 -8.68 12.37
C PHE A 59 -6.08 -10.03 11.66
N GLY A 60 -6.13 -10.06 10.33
CA GLY A 60 -6.21 -11.29 9.55
C GLY A 60 -4.91 -12.11 9.59
N ASN A 61 -5.00 -13.37 9.18
CA ASN A 61 -3.83 -14.22 9.02
C ASN A 61 -2.93 -13.71 7.89
N GLY A 62 -1.61 -13.75 8.09
CA GLY A 62 -0.61 -13.36 7.11
C GLY A 62 0.16 -12.10 7.49
N ILE A 63 1.01 -11.68 6.56
CA ILE A 63 1.88 -10.51 6.67
C ILE A 63 1.25 -9.40 5.82
N TYR A 64 1.13 -8.22 6.38
CA TYR A 64 0.59 -7.04 5.70
C TYR A 64 1.71 -6.04 5.42
N GLY A 65 1.68 -5.43 4.24
CA GLY A 65 2.72 -4.52 3.78
C GLY A 65 2.20 -3.36 2.94
N THR A 66 3.06 -2.38 2.71
CA THR A 66 2.85 -1.24 1.80
C THR A 66 1.47 -0.58 1.90
N PRO A 67 1.00 -0.17 3.10
CA PRO A 67 -0.28 0.47 3.23
C PRO A 67 -0.27 1.85 2.57
N VAL A 68 -1.34 2.17 1.83
CA VAL A 68 -1.52 3.48 1.20
C VAL A 68 -2.93 3.98 1.46
N TRP A 69 -3.03 5.19 2.02
CA TRP A 69 -4.32 5.81 2.31
C TRP A 69 -5.02 6.25 1.03
N SER A 70 -6.31 5.96 0.93
CA SER A 70 -7.16 6.43 -0.18
C SER A 70 -7.25 7.96 -0.18
N PRO A 71 -7.21 8.64 -1.34
CA PRO A 71 -7.42 10.08 -1.43
C PRO A 71 -8.82 10.51 -0.98
N ARG A 72 -9.76 9.57 -0.85
CA ARG A 72 -11.09 9.81 -0.28
C ARG A 72 -11.14 9.74 1.24
N GLY A 73 -10.07 9.23 1.89
CA GLY A 73 -9.97 9.12 3.34
C GLY A 73 -10.71 7.92 3.96
N ASP A 74 -11.40 7.12 3.17
CA ASP A 74 -12.30 6.06 3.63
C ASP A 74 -11.66 4.66 3.70
N LEU A 75 -10.60 4.42 2.91
CA LEU A 75 -9.96 3.12 2.78
C LEU A 75 -8.44 3.21 2.90
N ILE A 76 -7.83 2.08 3.23
CA ILE A 76 -6.39 1.83 3.12
C ILE A 76 -6.21 0.64 2.17
N ALA A 77 -5.44 0.82 1.09
CA ALA A 77 -4.97 -0.27 0.25
C ALA A 77 -3.69 -0.87 0.85
N PHE A 78 -3.44 -2.15 0.60
CA PHE A 78 -2.30 -2.86 1.16
C PHE A 78 -1.88 -4.05 0.31
N THR A 79 -0.64 -4.49 0.50
CA THR A 79 -0.19 -5.82 0.09
C THR A 79 -0.37 -6.80 1.25
N LYS A 80 -0.79 -8.03 0.96
CA LYS A 80 -0.86 -9.11 1.94
C LYS A 80 -0.17 -10.35 1.40
N LEU A 81 0.71 -10.95 2.21
CA LEU A 81 1.27 -12.28 1.97
C LEU A 81 0.59 -13.29 2.89
N HIS A 82 -0.07 -14.29 2.31
CA HIS A 82 -0.70 -15.37 3.04
C HIS A 82 -0.59 -16.68 2.27
N LYS A 83 -0.13 -17.74 2.95
CA LYS A 83 0.07 -19.10 2.37
C LYS A 83 0.85 -19.10 1.05
N GLY A 84 1.93 -18.29 0.98
CA GLY A 84 2.80 -18.19 -0.20
C GLY A 84 2.20 -17.45 -1.39
N LYS A 85 1.09 -16.75 -1.19
CA LYS A 85 0.42 -15.92 -2.21
C LYS A 85 0.39 -14.47 -1.78
N PHE A 86 0.57 -13.59 -2.73
CA PHE A 86 0.44 -12.14 -2.57
C PHE A 86 -0.93 -11.67 -3.04
N TYR A 87 -1.49 -10.74 -2.30
CA TYR A 87 -2.79 -10.13 -2.55
C TYR A 87 -2.65 -8.61 -2.51
N ILE A 88 -3.32 -7.92 -3.40
CA ILE A 88 -3.66 -6.50 -3.22
C ILE A 88 -5.05 -6.47 -2.60
N GLY A 89 -5.18 -5.76 -1.50
CA GLY A 89 -6.43 -5.66 -0.75
C GLY A 89 -6.74 -4.24 -0.31
N VAL A 90 -7.94 -4.06 0.19
CA VAL A 90 -8.41 -2.81 0.82
C VAL A 90 -9.15 -3.13 2.11
N MET A 91 -9.07 -2.21 3.07
CA MET A 91 -9.84 -2.24 4.31
C MET A 91 -10.28 -0.82 4.67
N ARG A 92 -11.29 -0.69 5.55
CA ARG A 92 -11.60 0.60 6.16
C ARG A 92 -10.47 1.07 7.08
N THR A 93 -10.44 2.34 7.38
CA THR A 93 -9.39 2.97 8.20
C THR A 93 -9.38 2.50 9.66
N ASP A 94 -10.45 1.86 10.12
CA ASP A 94 -10.54 1.18 11.41
C ASP A 94 -10.11 -0.31 11.36
N GLY A 95 -9.77 -0.82 10.16
CA GLY A 95 -9.38 -2.20 9.90
C GLY A 95 -10.54 -3.14 9.55
N SER A 96 -11.78 -2.67 9.61
CA SER A 96 -12.95 -3.49 9.25
C SER A 96 -13.12 -3.63 7.73
N GLY A 97 -13.90 -4.60 7.31
CA GLY A 97 -14.29 -4.76 5.91
C GLY A 97 -13.13 -5.08 4.97
N GLU A 98 -12.13 -5.84 5.44
CA GLU A 98 -11.03 -6.32 4.59
C GLU A 98 -11.58 -7.06 3.37
N ARG A 99 -11.10 -6.71 2.20
CA ARG A 99 -11.36 -7.37 0.92
C ARG A 99 -10.07 -7.55 0.15
N LEU A 100 -9.81 -8.75 -0.31
CA LEU A 100 -8.71 -9.08 -1.20
C LEU A 100 -9.23 -8.96 -2.64
N LEU A 101 -8.59 -8.11 -3.43
CA LEU A 101 -9.02 -7.78 -4.80
C LEU A 101 -8.35 -8.67 -5.83
N THR A 102 -7.08 -9.03 -5.61
CA THR A 102 -6.28 -9.86 -6.51
C THR A 102 -5.53 -10.94 -5.74
N GLU A 103 -5.16 -12.03 -6.44
CA GLU A 103 -4.24 -13.06 -5.95
C GLU A 103 -3.18 -13.34 -7.00
N ASN A 104 -1.89 -13.39 -6.61
CA ASN A 104 -0.81 -13.79 -7.51
C ASN A 104 0.39 -14.35 -6.74
N TYR A 105 1.37 -14.90 -7.50
CA TYR A 105 2.63 -15.37 -6.93
C TYR A 105 3.44 -14.22 -6.29
N TYR A 106 3.56 -13.08 -6.98
CA TYR A 106 4.21 -11.88 -6.47
C TYR A 106 3.57 -10.62 -7.04
N GLN A 107 3.10 -9.76 -6.18
CA GLN A 107 2.55 -8.44 -6.50
C GLN A 107 2.57 -7.55 -5.28
N GLU A 108 2.88 -6.26 -5.45
CA GLU A 108 3.07 -5.30 -4.35
C GLU A 108 2.80 -3.85 -4.75
N ALA A 109 2.98 -2.97 -3.77
CA ALA A 109 3.01 -1.52 -3.88
C ALA A 109 1.78 -0.92 -4.57
N PRO A 110 0.59 -1.08 -3.98
CA PRO A 110 -0.60 -0.43 -4.51
C PRO A 110 -0.49 1.10 -4.42
N SER A 111 -0.98 1.79 -5.45
CA SER A 111 -1.13 3.24 -5.47
C SER A 111 -2.52 3.61 -5.97
N TRP A 112 -3.13 4.61 -5.37
CA TRP A 112 -4.49 5.02 -5.68
C TRP A 112 -4.54 5.99 -6.87
N SER A 113 -5.54 5.79 -7.75
CA SER A 113 -5.95 6.86 -8.65
C SER A 113 -6.50 8.07 -7.86
N PRO A 114 -6.37 9.30 -8.36
CA PRO A 114 -6.80 10.50 -7.63
C PRO A 114 -8.27 10.52 -7.19
N ASN A 115 -9.14 9.81 -7.93
CA ASN A 115 -10.54 9.66 -7.58
C ASN A 115 -10.84 8.55 -6.56
N GLY A 116 -9.82 7.80 -6.12
CA GLY A 116 -9.94 6.72 -5.14
C GLY A 116 -10.75 5.51 -5.61
N ARG A 117 -10.83 5.25 -6.92
CA ARG A 117 -11.63 4.15 -7.48
C ARG A 117 -10.82 3.01 -8.09
N VAL A 118 -9.57 3.29 -8.46
CA VAL A 118 -8.68 2.35 -9.13
C VAL A 118 -7.38 2.28 -8.35
N LEU A 119 -6.82 1.09 -8.24
CA LEU A 119 -5.46 0.85 -7.76
C LEU A 119 -4.58 0.49 -8.95
N ILE A 120 -3.34 0.99 -8.95
CA ILE A 120 -2.26 0.43 -9.75
C ILE A 120 -1.26 -0.23 -8.79
N PHE A 121 -0.63 -1.29 -9.26
CA PHE A 121 0.36 -2.05 -8.52
C PHE A 121 1.30 -2.73 -9.52
N TYR A 122 2.42 -3.25 -9.06
CA TYR A 122 3.24 -4.08 -9.92
C TYR A 122 3.08 -5.56 -9.60
N ARG A 123 3.32 -6.38 -10.60
CA ARG A 123 3.28 -7.83 -10.53
C ARG A 123 4.45 -8.40 -11.32
N GLU A 124 5.13 -9.38 -10.73
CA GLU A 124 6.10 -10.19 -11.46
C GLU A 124 5.36 -11.25 -12.30
N THR A 125 5.69 -11.28 -13.57
CA THR A 125 5.20 -12.27 -14.53
C THR A 125 6.37 -13.07 -15.09
N LYS A 126 6.15 -14.34 -15.35
CA LYS A 126 7.16 -15.18 -16.03
C LYS A 126 7.38 -14.68 -17.45
N THR A 127 8.66 -14.64 -17.87
CA THR A 127 9.03 -14.10 -19.18
C THR A 127 8.94 -15.13 -20.31
N ASN A 128 8.95 -16.42 -19.99
CA ASN A 128 8.80 -17.50 -20.99
C ASN A 128 8.01 -18.68 -20.42
N ASP A 129 7.59 -19.60 -21.32
CA ASP A 129 6.84 -20.80 -20.98
C ASP A 129 7.59 -21.78 -20.08
N LYS A 130 8.93 -21.70 -20.03
CA LYS A 130 9.78 -22.50 -19.16
C LYS A 130 9.85 -21.95 -17.74
N GLY A 131 9.29 -20.76 -17.49
CA GLY A 131 9.31 -20.09 -16.21
C GLY A 131 10.68 -19.50 -15.81
N GLU A 132 11.54 -19.29 -16.78
CA GLU A 132 12.85 -18.67 -16.62
C GLU A 132 12.72 -17.16 -16.79
N GLY A 133 13.25 -16.41 -15.82
CA GLY A 133 13.18 -14.96 -15.76
C GLY A 133 11.80 -14.42 -15.29
N PHE A 134 11.83 -13.24 -14.72
CA PHE A 134 10.66 -12.49 -14.29
C PHE A 134 10.71 -11.09 -14.90
N SER A 135 9.55 -10.56 -15.19
CA SER A 135 9.35 -9.21 -15.70
C SER A 135 8.33 -8.51 -14.82
N ALA A 136 8.73 -7.40 -14.23
CA ALA A 136 7.84 -6.58 -13.43
C ALA A 136 6.95 -5.75 -14.35
N LYS A 137 5.65 -5.94 -14.27
CA LYS A 137 4.64 -5.23 -15.07
C LYS A 137 3.66 -4.49 -14.18
N LEU A 138 3.20 -3.35 -14.66
CA LEU A 138 2.16 -2.58 -14.00
C LEU A 138 0.77 -3.11 -14.34
N TRP A 139 -0.06 -3.20 -13.32
CA TRP A 139 -1.45 -3.64 -13.42
C TRP A 139 -2.36 -2.63 -12.74
N SER A 140 -3.59 -2.56 -13.18
CA SER A 140 -4.64 -1.80 -12.52
C SER A 140 -5.83 -2.68 -12.21
N ILE A 141 -6.54 -2.33 -11.11
CA ILE A 141 -7.78 -2.97 -10.72
C ILE A 141 -8.71 -1.94 -10.09
N ASP A 142 -10.00 -2.02 -10.34
CA ASP A 142 -10.97 -1.21 -9.63
C ASP A 142 -11.39 -1.84 -8.28
N LEU A 143 -12.11 -1.08 -7.46
CA LEU A 143 -12.57 -1.53 -6.16
C LEU A 143 -13.60 -2.66 -6.20
N THR A 144 -14.14 -3.01 -7.37
CA THR A 144 -15.04 -4.18 -7.52
C THR A 144 -14.25 -5.49 -7.54
N GLY A 145 -12.95 -5.43 -7.91
CA GLY A 145 -12.10 -6.59 -8.08
C GLY A 145 -12.26 -7.31 -9.42
N TYR A 146 -13.04 -6.77 -10.37
CA TYR A 146 -13.33 -7.47 -11.64
C TYR A 146 -12.60 -6.91 -12.86
N ASN A 147 -12.22 -5.63 -12.85
CA ASN A 147 -11.62 -4.96 -14.01
C ASN A 147 -10.09 -4.91 -13.91
N GLU A 148 -9.46 -6.06 -13.72
CA GLU A 148 -8.00 -6.14 -13.71
C GLU A 148 -7.43 -6.00 -15.12
N ARG A 149 -6.41 -5.12 -15.31
CA ARG A 149 -5.82 -4.83 -16.60
C ARG A 149 -4.31 -4.64 -16.51
N LEU A 150 -3.60 -5.20 -17.50
CA LEU A 150 -2.21 -4.88 -17.74
C LEU A 150 -2.08 -3.44 -18.27
N ILE A 151 -1.22 -2.64 -17.65
CA ILE A 151 -0.82 -1.32 -18.15
C ILE A 151 0.42 -1.53 -19.04
N LYS A 152 0.29 -1.23 -20.32
CA LYS A 152 1.41 -1.34 -21.27
C LYS A 152 2.43 -0.23 -21.00
N THR A 153 3.65 -0.63 -20.69
CA THR A 153 4.83 0.24 -20.53
C THR A 153 5.90 -0.15 -21.52
N PRO A 154 6.76 0.78 -21.97
CA PRO A 154 7.86 0.45 -22.92
C PRO A 154 8.87 -0.54 -22.34
N SER A 155 9.04 -0.57 -21.03
CA SER A 155 9.97 -1.44 -20.29
C SER A 155 9.27 -2.02 -19.06
N ASP A 156 9.99 -2.83 -18.30
CA ASP A 156 9.58 -3.26 -16.97
C ASP A 156 9.37 -2.06 -16.05
N GLY A 157 8.46 -2.19 -15.08
CA GLY A 157 8.13 -1.14 -14.14
C GLY A 157 7.64 -1.70 -12.81
N SER A 158 8.08 -1.06 -11.72
CA SER A 158 7.65 -1.34 -10.33
C SER A 158 7.25 -0.04 -9.63
N ASP A 159 6.75 -0.13 -8.42
CA ASP A 159 6.47 0.97 -7.51
C ASP A 159 5.71 2.14 -8.18
N PRO A 160 4.54 1.87 -8.76
CA PRO A 160 3.79 2.87 -9.49
C PRO A 160 3.27 3.97 -8.57
N SER A 161 3.21 5.19 -9.09
CA SER A 161 2.59 6.33 -8.42
C SER A 161 1.69 7.08 -9.39
N TRP A 162 0.47 7.41 -8.96
CA TRP A 162 -0.42 8.30 -9.69
C TRP A 162 -0.03 9.75 -9.46
N SER A 163 -0.05 10.55 -10.50
CA SER A 163 -0.02 12.00 -10.35
C SER A 163 -1.35 12.53 -9.79
N SER A 164 -1.33 13.68 -9.12
CA SER A 164 -2.55 14.43 -8.86
C SER A 164 -3.25 14.80 -10.18
N LEU A 165 -4.56 15.05 -10.11
CA LEU A 165 -5.27 15.63 -11.24
C LEU A 165 -4.61 16.97 -11.60
N LEU A 166 -4.25 17.15 -12.86
CA LEU A 166 -3.80 18.46 -13.35
C LEU A 166 -4.99 19.41 -13.23
N SER A 167 -4.80 20.53 -12.54
CA SER A 167 -5.74 21.65 -12.61
C SER A 167 -5.70 22.21 -14.05
N ASN A 168 -6.83 22.19 -14.73
CA ASN A 168 -7.00 22.90 -16.00
C ASN A 168 -6.89 24.40 -15.78
#